data_699b597b31779fab81d78fcff99b5a08
#
_entry.id   699b597b31779fab81d78fcff99b5a08
#
_cell.length_a   1.000
_cell.length_b   1.000
_cell.length_c   1.000
_cell.angle_alpha   90.00
_cell.angle_beta   90.00
_cell.angle_gamma   90.00
#
_symmetry.space_group_name_H-M   'P 1'
#
loop_
_entity.id
_entity.type
_entity.pdbx_description
1 polymer ?
#
loop_
_entity_poly.entity_id
_entity_poly.type
_entity_poly.pdbx_seq_one_letter_code
_entity_poly.pdbx_strand_id
1 'polypeptide(L)'
;MEIEPIAFFRSPFATKFGIPKQSGLADTLHGTIEFVPKYRNADALRGMEDFDYLWLVWEFSANKHEATSPVVRPPRLGGNTKVGVFATRSPFRPNRLGLSSVRIDRIDYDAADGPLIHVLGADLMNGTPIYDIKPYVTYADSHPDARSGFVDATAARRLHVVFPDNLASGFTAEELASLKKVLALDPRPQYHDNPTKVYGMEFANRDVRFRVEGDRLEVVEIG
;
A
#
# COMPACT_ATOMS: atom_id res chain seq x y z
N MET A 1 -10.87 -25.38 3.03
CA MET A 1 -11.71 -24.37 2.37
C MET A 1 -10.86 -23.77 1.27
N GLU A 2 -11.29 -23.86 0.03
CA GLU A 2 -10.68 -23.13 -1.09
C GLU A 2 -11.32 -21.76 -1.18
N ILE A 3 -10.52 -20.73 -1.45
CA ILE A 3 -10.98 -19.37 -1.67
C ILE A 3 -10.48 -18.91 -3.04
N GLU A 4 -11.30 -18.14 -3.75
CA GLU A 4 -10.98 -17.57 -5.06
C GLU A 4 -10.99 -16.03 -4.98
N PRO A 5 -10.21 -15.34 -5.81
CA PRO A 5 -10.28 -13.89 -5.87
C PRO A 5 -11.65 -13.41 -6.33
N ILE A 6 -12.22 -12.45 -5.61
CA ILE A 6 -13.45 -11.76 -6.00
C ILE A 6 -13.17 -10.52 -6.86
N ALA A 7 -11.97 -9.95 -6.71
CA ALA A 7 -11.55 -8.73 -7.41
C ALA A 7 -10.02 -8.67 -7.53
N PHE A 8 -9.55 -7.76 -8.37
CA PHE A 8 -8.14 -7.37 -8.45
C PHE A 8 -7.99 -5.88 -8.16
N PHE A 9 -6.90 -5.53 -7.47
CA PHE A 9 -6.58 -4.15 -7.15
C PHE A 9 -5.83 -3.48 -8.30
N ARG A 10 -6.22 -2.26 -8.67
CA ARG A 10 -5.49 -1.39 -9.60
C ARG A 10 -4.78 -0.31 -8.82
N SER A 11 -3.49 -0.17 -9.05
CA SER A 11 -2.59 0.71 -8.31
C SER A 11 -1.57 1.34 -9.25
N PRO A 12 -1.04 2.53 -8.94
CA PRO A 12 0.07 3.11 -9.69
C PRO A 12 1.41 2.36 -9.50
N PHE A 13 1.48 1.34 -8.64
CA PHE A 13 2.69 0.55 -8.40
C PHE A 13 2.66 -0.76 -9.16
N ALA A 14 3.47 -0.91 -10.21
CA ALA A 14 3.64 -2.16 -10.92
C ALA A 14 4.55 -3.15 -10.17
N THR A 15 5.40 -2.66 -9.26
CA THR A 15 6.33 -3.45 -8.45
C THR A 15 6.18 -3.19 -6.96
N LYS A 16 6.79 -4.05 -6.12
CA LYS A 16 6.75 -3.90 -4.64
C LYS A 16 7.51 -2.69 -4.12
N PHE A 17 8.47 -2.17 -4.88
CA PHE A 17 9.30 -1.08 -4.42
C PHE A 17 8.52 0.24 -4.43
N GLY A 18 8.56 0.95 -3.32
CA GLY A 18 7.84 2.21 -3.14
C GLY A 18 6.44 2.10 -2.54
N ILE A 19 5.83 0.92 -2.50
CA ILE A 19 4.53 0.74 -1.86
C ILE A 19 4.62 1.14 -0.37
N PRO A 20 3.68 1.95 0.15
CA PRO A 20 3.59 2.25 1.58
C PRO A 20 3.56 0.98 2.43
N LYS A 21 4.28 0.97 3.55
CA LYS A 21 4.41 -0.23 4.41
C LYS A 21 3.11 -0.60 5.15
N GLN A 22 2.15 0.29 5.20
CA GLN A 22 0.81 0.09 5.75
C GLN A 22 -0.18 1.01 5.03
N SER A 23 -1.44 0.61 4.98
CA SER A 23 -2.54 1.46 4.52
C SER A 23 -2.66 2.74 5.35
N GLY A 24 -3.16 3.81 4.75
CA GLY A 24 -3.38 5.10 5.38
C GLY A 24 -2.13 5.99 5.51
N LEU A 25 -0.91 5.47 5.30
CA LEU A 25 0.31 6.28 5.40
C LEU A 25 0.45 7.31 4.28
N ALA A 26 -0.06 7.00 3.09
CA ALA A 26 -0.20 7.90 1.94
C ALA A 26 -1.69 8.00 1.59
N ASP A 27 -2.40 8.80 2.37
CA ASP A 27 -3.87 8.89 2.40
C ASP A 27 -4.51 9.49 1.13
N THR A 28 -3.72 10.05 0.22
CA THR A 28 -4.14 10.53 -1.11
C THR A 28 -3.87 9.52 -2.23
N LEU A 29 -3.25 8.38 -1.92
CA LEU A 29 -2.89 7.39 -2.92
C LEU A 29 -4.14 6.70 -3.45
N HIS A 30 -4.47 6.96 -4.72
CA HIS A 30 -5.62 6.37 -5.38
C HIS A 30 -5.38 4.92 -5.78
N GLY A 31 -6.44 4.12 -5.67
CA GLY A 31 -6.52 2.76 -6.18
C GLY A 31 -7.96 2.39 -6.52
N THR A 32 -8.12 1.32 -7.28
CA THR A 32 -9.44 0.85 -7.71
C THR A 32 -9.56 -0.65 -7.48
N ILE A 33 -10.70 -1.08 -6.98
CA ILE A 33 -11.08 -2.48 -6.83
C ILE A 33 -11.94 -2.82 -8.04
N GLU A 34 -11.45 -3.75 -8.86
CA GLU A 34 -12.11 -4.23 -10.07
C GLU A 34 -12.55 -5.68 -9.88
N PHE A 35 -13.86 -5.91 -9.84
CA PHE A 35 -14.41 -7.24 -9.62
C PHE A 35 -14.17 -8.16 -10.83
N VAL A 36 -13.96 -9.44 -10.57
CA VAL A 36 -13.97 -10.46 -11.64
C VAL A 36 -15.37 -10.65 -12.18
N PRO A 37 -15.56 -11.09 -13.44
CA PRO A 37 -16.87 -11.17 -14.10
C PRO A 37 -17.96 -11.87 -13.29
N LYS A 38 -17.61 -12.91 -12.55
CA LYS A 38 -18.52 -13.69 -11.69
C LYS A 38 -19.14 -12.85 -10.56
N TYR A 39 -18.45 -11.82 -10.08
CA TYR A 39 -18.85 -11.01 -8.92
C TYR A 39 -19.18 -9.54 -9.28
N ARG A 40 -19.30 -9.22 -10.59
CA ARG A 40 -19.70 -7.89 -11.10
C ARG A 40 -21.19 -7.66 -10.94
N ASN A 41 -21.66 -7.56 -9.70
CA ASN A 41 -23.06 -7.33 -9.40
C ASN A 41 -23.21 -6.12 -8.46
N ALA A 42 -23.88 -5.08 -8.95
CA ALA A 42 -24.13 -3.84 -8.20
C ALA A 42 -24.93 -4.08 -6.91
N ASP A 43 -25.82 -5.09 -6.88
CA ASP A 43 -26.59 -5.43 -5.69
C ASP A 43 -25.69 -5.88 -4.52
N ALA A 44 -24.51 -6.44 -4.81
CA ALA A 44 -23.56 -6.83 -3.77
C ALA A 44 -22.91 -5.63 -3.06
N LEU A 45 -23.00 -4.43 -3.65
CA LEU A 45 -22.46 -3.17 -3.08
C LEU A 45 -23.53 -2.27 -2.46
N ARG A 46 -24.80 -2.69 -2.49
CA ARG A 46 -25.91 -1.88 -1.99
C ARG A 46 -25.71 -1.53 -0.52
N GLY A 47 -25.74 -0.24 -0.17
CA GLY A 47 -25.53 0.28 1.18
C GLY A 47 -24.04 0.47 1.55
N MET A 48 -23.11 0.22 0.64
CA MET A 48 -21.67 0.44 0.88
C MET A 48 -21.32 1.92 0.89
N GLU A 49 -22.10 2.75 0.23
CA GLU A 49 -22.00 4.22 0.19
C GLU A 49 -22.15 4.88 1.56
N ASP A 50 -22.74 4.18 2.52
CA ASP A 50 -22.92 4.66 3.89
C ASP A 50 -21.67 4.47 4.78
N PHE A 51 -20.62 3.83 4.24
CA PHE A 51 -19.37 3.57 4.96
C PHE A 51 -18.21 4.41 4.40
N ASP A 52 -17.37 4.92 5.30
CA ASP A 52 -16.16 5.67 4.90
C ASP A 52 -14.98 4.77 4.61
N TYR A 53 -14.90 3.58 5.22
CA TYR A 53 -13.77 2.67 5.13
C TYR A 53 -14.18 1.22 4.90
N LEU A 54 -13.27 0.49 4.23
CA LEU A 54 -13.36 -0.95 3.99
C LEU A 54 -12.16 -1.68 4.57
N TRP A 55 -12.37 -2.91 5.02
CA TRP A 55 -11.34 -3.93 5.16
C TRP A 55 -11.20 -4.70 3.86
N LEU A 56 -9.96 -4.82 3.37
CA LEU A 56 -9.59 -5.69 2.25
C LEU A 56 -8.80 -6.88 2.77
N VAL A 57 -9.25 -8.10 2.45
CA VAL A 57 -8.50 -9.34 2.61
C VAL A 57 -7.90 -9.70 1.27
N TRP A 58 -6.56 -9.73 1.18
CA TRP A 58 -5.84 -9.84 -0.08
C TRP A 58 -4.60 -10.73 0.03
N GLU A 59 -3.93 -11.04 -1.07
CA GLU A 59 -2.75 -11.89 -1.08
C GLU A 59 -1.48 -11.11 -1.41
N PHE A 60 -0.38 -11.43 -0.70
CA PHE A 60 0.97 -11.03 -1.09
C PHE A 60 1.46 -11.81 -2.33
N SER A 61 0.76 -11.66 -3.44
CA SER A 61 0.93 -12.44 -4.68
C SER A 61 2.34 -12.32 -5.31
N ALA A 62 3.02 -11.19 -5.07
CA ALA A 62 4.39 -10.99 -5.53
C ALA A 62 5.47 -11.74 -4.70
N ASN A 63 5.08 -12.41 -3.60
CA ASN A 63 5.98 -13.21 -2.81
C ASN A 63 5.93 -14.67 -3.26
N LYS A 64 6.90 -15.07 -4.11
CA LYS A 64 6.98 -16.42 -4.67
C LYS A 64 7.57 -17.46 -3.70
N HIS A 65 8.22 -17.04 -2.62
CA HIS A 65 8.88 -17.94 -1.67
C HIS A 65 7.92 -18.35 -0.56
N GLU A 66 7.86 -19.65 -0.26
CA GLU A 66 7.17 -20.16 0.89
C GLU A 66 7.83 -19.68 2.19
N ALA A 67 7.01 -19.36 3.18
CA ALA A 67 7.48 -19.00 4.50
C ALA A 67 7.86 -20.26 5.28
N THR A 68 9.15 -20.56 5.34
CA THR A 68 9.68 -21.73 6.05
C THR A 68 10.10 -21.42 7.50
N SER A 69 10.24 -20.15 7.86
CA SER A 69 10.70 -19.73 9.19
C SER A 69 9.55 -19.22 10.05
N PRO A 70 9.44 -19.68 11.32
CA PRO A 70 8.46 -19.15 12.27
C PRO A 70 8.82 -17.74 12.75
N VAL A 71 10.01 -17.24 12.42
CA VAL A 71 10.50 -15.91 12.83
C VAL A 71 10.94 -15.09 11.63
N VAL A 72 10.76 -13.77 11.73
CA VAL A 72 11.19 -12.77 10.75
C VAL A 72 12.04 -11.70 11.42
N ARG A 73 12.72 -10.88 10.63
CA ARG A 73 13.51 -9.74 11.10
C ARG A 73 12.86 -8.45 10.61
N PRO A 74 12.01 -7.80 11.43
CA PRO A 74 11.37 -6.56 11.02
C PRO A 74 12.42 -5.47 10.75
N PRO A 75 12.33 -4.78 9.60
CA PRO A 75 13.23 -3.67 9.30
C PRO A 75 13.24 -2.58 10.36
N ARG A 76 12.11 -2.27 10.98
CA ARG A 76 11.99 -1.29 12.07
C ARG A 76 12.86 -1.60 13.30
N LEU A 77 13.22 -2.87 13.51
CA LEU A 77 14.11 -3.32 14.59
C LEU A 77 15.58 -3.45 14.12
N GLY A 78 15.98 -2.72 13.08
CA GLY A 78 17.34 -2.77 12.55
C GLY A 78 17.70 -4.06 11.80
N GLY A 79 16.72 -4.96 11.55
CA GLY A 79 16.89 -6.21 10.79
C GLY A 79 17.69 -7.31 11.48
N ASN A 80 18.20 -7.09 12.70
CA ASN A 80 18.96 -8.07 13.46
C ASN A 80 18.10 -8.81 14.50
N THR A 81 17.06 -8.15 15.03
CA THR A 81 16.17 -8.73 16.02
C THR A 81 15.15 -9.65 15.35
N LYS A 82 15.08 -10.91 15.83
CA LYS A 82 14.07 -11.88 15.40
C LYS A 82 12.78 -11.70 16.20
N VAL A 83 11.65 -11.74 15.49
CA VAL A 83 10.30 -11.68 16.08
C VAL A 83 9.45 -12.78 15.46
N GLY A 84 8.53 -13.36 16.23
CA GLY A 84 7.59 -14.35 15.70
C GLY A 84 6.76 -13.78 14.55
N VAL A 85 6.55 -14.56 13.47
CA VAL A 85 5.86 -14.11 12.28
C VAL A 85 4.45 -13.58 12.59
N PHE A 86 3.75 -14.19 13.55
CA PHE A 86 2.39 -13.78 13.94
C PHE A 86 2.36 -12.52 14.82
N ALA A 87 3.51 -12.10 15.36
CA ALA A 87 3.66 -10.80 16.01
C ALA A 87 4.03 -9.68 15.01
N THR A 88 3.92 -9.93 13.72
CA THR A 88 4.24 -8.99 12.64
C THR A 88 3.19 -9.02 11.54
N ARG A 89 3.25 -8.01 10.64
CA ARG A 89 2.50 -7.99 9.37
C ARG A 89 3.40 -8.35 8.17
N SER A 90 4.42 -9.18 8.41
CA SER A 90 5.34 -9.64 7.37
C SER A 90 4.61 -10.42 6.28
N PRO A 91 4.96 -10.23 4.99
CA PRO A 91 4.44 -11.03 3.90
C PRO A 91 4.96 -12.49 3.90
N PHE A 92 6.04 -12.76 4.66
CA PHE A 92 6.62 -14.11 4.81
C PHE A 92 5.89 -14.88 5.91
N ARG A 93 4.65 -15.27 5.63
CA ARG A 93 3.74 -15.96 6.56
C ARG A 93 3.08 -17.16 5.89
N PRO A 94 2.60 -18.17 6.66
CA PRO A 94 2.07 -19.43 6.10
C PRO A 94 0.97 -19.21 5.06
N ASN A 95 -0.07 -18.47 5.44
CA ASN A 95 -1.09 -18.01 4.50
C ASN A 95 -0.73 -16.58 4.12
N ARG A 96 -0.32 -16.34 2.91
CA ARG A 96 0.17 -15.04 2.41
C ARG A 96 -0.93 -13.97 2.34
N LEU A 97 -1.82 -13.94 3.33
CA LEU A 97 -2.93 -12.98 3.39
C LEU A 97 -2.49 -11.68 4.04
N GLY A 98 -2.88 -10.59 3.41
CA GLY A 98 -2.82 -9.23 3.91
C GLY A 98 -4.19 -8.75 4.37
N LEU A 99 -4.21 -7.76 5.24
CA LEU A 99 -5.40 -7.08 5.72
C LEU A 99 -5.11 -5.58 5.75
N SER A 100 -5.89 -4.80 5.00
CA SER A 100 -5.73 -3.35 4.89
C SER A 100 -7.06 -2.65 5.06
N SER A 101 -7.10 -1.62 5.91
CA SER A 101 -8.22 -0.69 5.96
C SER A 101 -7.95 0.43 4.95
N VAL A 102 -8.89 0.70 4.05
CA VAL A 102 -8.78 1.73 3.02
C VAL A 102 -10.00 2.62 3.04
N ARG A 103 -9.82 3.91 2.71
CA ARG A 103 -10.93 4.85 2.63
C ARG A 103 -11.65 4.70 1.30
N ILE A 104 -12.98 4.66 1.33
CA ILE A 104 -13.81 4.76 0.12
C ILE A 104 -13.71 6.20 -0.39
N ASP A 105 -13.39 6.35 -1.68
CA ASP A 105 -13.43 7.63 -2.37
C ASP A 105 -14.78 7.82 -3.06
N ARG A 106 -15.15 6.86 -3.90
CA ARG A 106 -16.45 6.76 -4.57
C ARG A 106 -16.70 5.36 -5.09
N ILE A 107 -17.96 5.06 -5.37
CA ILE A 107 -18.38 3.83 -6.04
C ILE A 107 -18.96 4.22 -7.40
N ASP A 108 -18.44 3.60 -8.46
CA ASP A 108 -18.96 3.74 -9.80
C ASP A 108 -19.79 2.48 -10.15
N TYR A 109 -21.10 2.61 -10.11
CA TYR A 109 -22.03 1.52 -10.39
C TYR A 109 -22.23 1.26 -11.88
N ASP A 110 -21.97 2.27 -12.72
CA ASP A 110 -22.30 2.29 -14.15
C ASP A 110 -21.06 2.09 -15.06
N ALA A 111 -19.92 1.69 -14.48
CA ALA A 111 -18.73 1.42 -15.27
C ALA A 111 -18.98 0.28 -16.27
N ALA A 112 -18.41 0.41 -17.48
CA ALA A 112 -18.69 -0.48 -18.61
C ALA A 112 -18.43 -1.97 -18.31
N ASP A 113 -17.44 -2.25 -17.44
CA ASP A 113 -17.05 -3.60 -17.05
C ASP A 113 -17.61 -4.02 -15.67
N GLY A 114 -18.70 -3.41 -15.22
CA GLY A 114 -19.33 -3.62 -13.92
C GLY A 114 -18.87 -2.65 -12.86
N PRO A 115 -19.44 -2.72 -11.63
CA PRO A 115 -19.18 -1.72 -10.59
C PRO A 115 -17.71 -1.71 -10.17
N LEU A 116 -17.21 -0.51 -9.88
CA LEU A 116 -15.85 -0.26 -9.39
C LEU A 116 -15.91 0.44 -8.03
N ILE A 117 -15.01 0.09 -7.12
CA ILE A 117 -14.83 0.84 -5.88
C ILE A 117 -13.49 1.57 -5.96
N HIS A 118 -13.52 2.88 -5.97
CA HIS A 118 -12.34 3.73 -5.88
C HIS A 118 -12.01 3.99 -4.42
N VAL A 119 -10.75 3.77 -4.05
CA VAL A 119 -10.28 3.88 -2.67
C VAL A 119 -9.03 4.73 -2.56
N LEU A 120 -8.76 5.22 -1.36
CA LEU A 120 -7.59 6.01 -1.01
C LEU A 120 -6.77 5.33 0.08
N GLY A 121 -5.46 5.52 0.00
CA GLY A 121 -4.52 5.11 1.04
C GLY A 121 -4.19 3.63 1.07
N ALA A 122 -4.44 2.88 0.00
CA ALA A 122 -4.11 1.45 -0.07
C ALA A 122 -2.59 1.22 -0.15
N ASP A 123 -2.16 0.07 0.39
CA ASP A 123 -0.78 -0.42 0.38
C ASP A 123 -0.63 -1.69 -0.48
N LEU A 124 -1.35 -1.73 -1.61
CA LEU A 124 -1.41 -2.86 -2.52
C LEU A 124 -0.73 -2.56 -3.86
N MET A 125 -0.09 -3.57 -4.42
CA MET A 125 0.48 -3.55 -5.77
C MET A 125 -0.61 -3.69 -6.83
N ASN A 126 -0.36 -3.20 -8.02
CA ASN A 126 -1.23 -3.44 -9.18
C ASN A 126 -1.39 -4.93 -9.45
N GLY A 127 -2.62 -5.37 -9.71
CA GLY A 127 -2.96 -6.77 -9.94
C GLY A 127 -3.00 -7.64 -8.68
N THR A 128 -2.96 -7.06 -7.48
CA THR A 128 -3.12 -7.82 -6.23
C THR A 128 -4.52 -8.44 -6.14
N PRO A 129 -4.64 -9.77 -5.94
CA PRO A 129 -5.93 -10.43 -5.78
C PRO A 129 -6.55 -10.09 -4.43
N ILE A 130 -7.84 -9.77 -4.44
CA ILE A 130 -8.68 -9.51 -3.27
C ILE A 130 -9.64 -10.68 -3.11
N TYR A 131 -9.70 -11.25 -1.91
CA TYR A 131 -10.52 -12.41 -1.58
C TYR A 131 -11.79 -12.06 -0.82
N ASP A 132 -11.80 -10.94 -0.08
CA ASP A 132 -12.97 -10.49 0.66
C ASP A 132 -12.92 -8.98 0.90
N ILE A 133 -14.10 -8.37 1.03
CA ILE A 133 -14.30 -6.97 1.36
C ILE A 133 -15.32 -6.91 2.47
N LYS A 134 -15.01 -6.16 3.53
CA LYS A 134 -15.95 -5.91 4.64
C LYS A 134 -16.00 -4.42 4.97
N PRO A 135 -17.14 -3.89 5.38
CA PRO A 135 -17.20 -2.53 5.90
C PRO A 135 -16.38 -2.42 7.19
N TYR A 136 -15.74 -1.27 7.39
CA TYR A 136 -15.13 -0.90 8.66
C TYR A 136 -16.19 -0.39 9.61
N VAL A 137 -16.26 -0.94 10.82
CA VAL A 137 -17.26 -0.61 11.82
C VAL A 137 -16.56 -0.07 13.06
N THR A 138 -16.65 1.25 13.27
CA THR A 138 -15.82 1.98 14.26
C THR A 138 -15.88 1.38 15.66
N TYR A 139 -17.07 1.03 16.17
CA TYR A 139 -17.20 0.51 17.54
C TYR A 139 -16.57 -0.89 17.72
N ALA A 140 -16.41 -1.66 16.63
CA ALA A 140 -15.84 -3.01 16.66
C ALA A 140 -14.37 -3.03 16.27
N ASP A 141 -13.95 -2.15 15.36
CA ASP A 141 -12.64 -2.20 14.71
C ASP A 141 -11.63 -1.21 15.30
N SER A 142 -12.10 -0.16 16.01
CA SER A 142 -11.22 0.88 16.56
C SER A 142 -10.85 0.61 18.01
N HIS A 143 -9.54 0.50 18.27
CA HIS A 143 -8.96 0.37 19.60
C HIS A 143 -7.84 1.41 19.80
N PRO A 144 -8.17 2.72 19.96
CA PRO A 144 -7.17 3.79 19.95
C PRO A 144 -6.13 3.68 21.08
N ASP A 145 -6.48 3.09 22.19
CA ASP A 145 -5.59 2.90 23.36
C ASP A 145 -4.80 1.57 23.33
N ALA A 146 -4.93 0.78 22.25
CA ALA A 146 -4.23 -0.50 22.14
C ALA A 146 -2.73 -0.30 21.95
N ARG A 147 -1.92 -1.07 22.69
CA ARG A 147 -0.46 -1.11 22.49
C ARG A 147 -0.13 -1.77 21.16
N SER A 148 0.81 -1.19 20.41
CA SER A 148 1.25 -1.69 19.10
C SER A 148 2.62 -2.40 19.13
N GLY A 149 3.04 -2.86 20.32
CA GLY A 149 4.25 -3.62 20.51
C GLY A 149 5.51 -2.84 20.11
N PHE A 150 6.41 -3.46 19.35
CA PHE A 150 7.66 -2.81 18.93
C PHE A 150 7.46 -1.60 18.02
N VAL A 151 6.28 -1.43 17.45
CA VAL A 151 5.98 -0.28 16.58
C VAL A 151 5.92 1.01 17.37
N ASP A 152 5.45 0.97 18.64
CA ASP A 152 5.35 2.15 19.52
C ASP A 152 6.74 2.73 19.86
N ALA A 153 7.75 1.86 19.94
CA ALA A 153 9.12 2.25 20.26
C ALA A 153 9.91 2.82 19.05
N THR A 154 9.33 2.77 17.86
CA THR A 154 10.01 3.15 16.62
C THR A 154 9.27 4.27 15.90
N ALA A 155 9.80 5.49 16.00
CA ALA A 155 9.24 6.64 15.28
C ALA A 155 9.26 6.42 13.77
N ALA A 156 8.16 6.76 13.11
CA ALA A 156 8.11 6.82 11.65
C ALA A 156 8.92 8.05 11.19
N ARG A 157 10.05 7.80 10.53
CA ARG A 157 10.82 8.86 9.88
C ARG A 157 10.08 9.31 8.63
N ARG A 158 9.95 10.63 8.44
CA ARG A 158 9.50 11.22 7.18
C ARG A 158 10.64 12.06 6.59
N LEU A 159 10.83 11.95 5.28
CA LEU A 159 11.81 12.72 4.55
C LEU A 159 11.17 14.00 4.02
N HIS A 160 12.00 15.06 3.93
CA HIS A 160 11.67 16.27 3.19
C HIS A 160 11.87 16.01 1.69
N VAL A 161 10.79 16.02 0.93
CA VAL A 161 10.82 15.73 -0.51
C VAL A 161 11.03 17.03 -1.30
N VAL A 162 12.10 17.07 -2.07
CA VAL A 162 12.38 18.09 -3.07
C VAL A 162 12.03 17.53 -4.43
N PHE A 163 11.01 18.11 -5.06
CA PHE A 163 10.53 17.71 -6.38
C PHE A 163 10.64 18.91 -7.32
N PRO A 164 11.60 18.92 -8.26
CA PRO A 164 11.77 20.01 -9.21
C PRO A 164 10.54 20.22 -10.09
N ASP A 165 10.12 21.46 -10.29
CA ASP A 165 8.90 21.79 -11.05
C ASP A 165 8.96 21.32 -12.49
N ASN A 166 10.13 21.33 -13.12
CA ASN A 166 10.34 20.84 -14.48
C ASN A 166 10.13 19.32 -14.65
N LEU A 167 10.19 18.56 -13.56
CA LEU A 167 9.95 17.12 -13.53
C LEU A 167 8.48 16.77 -13.21
N ALA A 168 7.70 17.75 -12.76
CA ALA A 168 6.32 17.57 -12.33
C ALA A 168 5.31 17.46 -13.49
N SER A 169 5.65 18.00 -14.67
CA SER A 169 4.74 18.16 -15.82
C SER A 169 4.15 16.87 -16.38
N GLY A 170 4.74 15.74 -16.02
CA GLY A 170 4.28 14.41 -16.44
C GLY A 170 3.19 13.79 -15.58
N PHE A 171 2.83 14.39 -14.44
CA PHE A 171 1.86 13.86 -13.48
C PHE A 171 0.63 14.76 -13.39
N THR A 172 -0.53 14.18 -13.10
CA THR A 172 -1.68 14.95 -12.62
C THR A 172 -1.38 15.54 -11.23
N ALA A 173 -2.15 16.54 -10.80
CA ALA A 173 -1.99 17.12 -9.48
C ALA A 173 -2.17 16.08 -8.34
N GLU A 174 -3.09 15.14 -8.53
CA GLU A 174 -3.38 14.06 -7.59
C GLU A 174 -2.26 13.02 -7.54
N GLU A 175 -1.75 12.60 -8.71
CA GLU A 175 -0.60 11.69 -8.80
C GLU A 175 0.64 12.30 -8.14
N LEU A 176 0.92 13.58 -8.41
CA LEU A 176 2.06 14.28 -7.84
C LEU A 176 1.95 14.42 -6.31
N ALA A 177 0.75 14.73 -5.80
CA ALA A 177 0.50 14.80 -4.37
C ALA A 177 0.70 13.44 -3.69
N SER A 178 0.21 12.37 -4.31
CA SER A 178 0.37 10.99 -3.83
C SER A 178 1.83 10.54 -3.88
N LEU A 179 2.53 10.81 -5.00
CA LEU A 179 3.95 10.49 -5.16
C LEU A 179 4.81 11.19 -4.11
N LYS A 180 4.60 12.49 -3.85
CA LYS A 180 5.33 13.22 -2.79
C LYS A 180 5.12 12.58 -1.41
N LYS A 181 3.89 12.17 -1.07
CA LYS A 181 3.61 11.47 0.20
C LYS A 181 4.30 10.12 0.29
N VAL A 182 4.30 9.35 -0.81
CA VAL A 182 5.01 8.06 -0.89
C VAL A 182 6.52 8.25 -0.70
N LEU A 183 7.12 9.20 -1.40
CA LEU A 183 8.55 9.49 -1.28
C LEU A 183 8.93 9.95 0.13
N ALA A 184 8.06 10.72 0.79
CA ALA A 184 8.28 11.15 2.18
C ALA A 184 8.33 9.98 3.19
N LEU A 185 7.79 8.80 2.84
CA LEU A 185 7.83 7.60 3.68
C LEU A 185 9.17 6.84 3.61
N ASP A 186 10.15 7.33 2.90
CA ASP A 186 11.45 6.71 2.64
C ASP A 186 11.32 5.30 2.03
N PRO A 187 11.13 5.20 0.72
CA PRO A 187 10.92 3.92 0.04
C PRO A 187 12.19 3.04 -0.02
N ARG A 188 13.36 3.58 0.38
CA ARG A 188 14.62 2.82 0.37
C ARG A 188 14.58 1.61 1.32
N PRO A 189 15.37 0.57 1.04
CA PRO A 189 15.72 -0.42 2.05
C PRO A 189 16.40 0.27 3.25
N GLN A 190 15.94 0.02 4.47
CA GLN A 190 16.37 0.74 5.69
C GLN A 190 17.86 0.63 6.02
N TYR A 191 18.59 -0.29 5.36
CA TYR A 191 20.04 -0.48 5.56
C TYR A 191 20.90 0.26 4.54
N HIS A 192 20.29 1.05 3.64
CA HIS A 192 21.00 1.79 2.63
C HIS A 192 21.19 3.23 3.11
N ASP A 193 22.42 3.57 3.48
CA ASP A 193 22.85 4.93 3.82
C ASP A 193 23.98 5.38 2.89
N ASN A 194 23.69 5.42 1.58
CA ASN A 194 24.62 5.92 0.58
C ASN A 194 24.01 7.16 -0.10
N PRO A 195 24.53 8.38 0.21
CA PRO A 195 23.94 9.62 -0.29
C PRO A 195 24.13 9.83 -1.80
N THR A 196 25.09 9.15 -2.42
CA THR A 196 25.33 9.26 -3.87
C THR A 196 24.53 8.27 -4.70
N LYS A 197 23.87 7.29 -4.06
CA LYS A 197 23.12 6.27 -4.76
C LYS A 197 21.79 6.83 -5.26
N VAL A 198 21.54 6.65 -6.56
CA VAL A 198 20.25 6.90 -7.18
C VAL A 198 19.40 5.64 -7.09
N TYR A 199 18.17 5.78 -6.62
CA TYR A 199 17.15 4.74 -6.55
C TYR A 199 16.11 4.99 -7.63
N GLY A 200 15.58 3.94 -8.25
CA GLY A 200 14.48 4.00 -9.21
C GLY A 200 13.24 3.34 -8.64
N MET A 201 12.08 3.92 -8.88
CA MET A 201 10.77 3.45 -8.47
C MET A 201 9.78 3.68 -9.60
N GLU A 202 9.05 2.64 -9.99
CA GLU A 202 7.96 2.79 -10.93
C GLU A 202 6.71 3.32 -10.22
N PHE A 203 6.14 4.41 -10.74
CA PHE A 203 4.91 5.02 -10.26
C PHE A 203 4.12 5.61 -11.43
N ALA A 204 2.85 5.20 -11.58
CA ALA A 204 1.98 5.65 -12.66
C ALA A 204 2.62 5.50 -14.07
N ASN A 205 3.23 4.33 -14.33
CA ASN A 205 3.96 3.96 -15.55
C ASN A 205 5.17 4.86 -15.87
N ARG A 206 5.79 5.48 -14.88
CA ARG A 206 6.98 6.28 -15.02
C ARG A 206 8.09 5.78 -14.09
N ASP A 207 9.36 5.85 -14.52
CA ASP A 207 10.52 5.58 -13.67
C ASP A 207 10.90 6.86 -12.92
N VAL A 208 10.62 6.86 -11.62
CA VAL A 208 10.92 7.97 -10.70
C VAL A 208 12.28 7.72 -10.07
N ARG A 209 13.29 8.51 -10.42
CA ARG A 209 14.62 8.39 -9.87
C ARG A 209 14.89 9.45 -8.83
N PHE A 210 15.43 9.02 -7.70
CA PHE A 210 15.69 9.91 -6.56
C PHE A 210 16.96 9.51 -5.79
N ARG A 211 17.51 10.45 -5.05
CA ARG A 211 18.58 10.24 -4.06
C ARG A 211 18.15 10.75 -2.71
N VAL A 212 18.81 10.25 -1.66
CA VAL A 212 18.52 10.68 -0.28
C VAL A 212 19.81 11.00 0.45
N GLU A 213 19.88 12.18 1.01
CA GLU A 213 20.96 12.66 1.87
C GLU A 213 20.37 13.16 3.18
N GLY A 214 20.78 12.55 4.30
CA GLY A 214 20.19 12.88 5.59
C GLY A 214 18.68 12.63 5.60
N ASP A 215 17.90 13.66 5.86
CA ASP A 215 16.43 13.68 5.87
C ASP A 215 15.81 14.24 4.58
N ARG A 216 16.64 14.61 3.60
CA ARG A 216 16.22 15.17 2.32
C ARG A 216 16.21 14.10 1.23
N LEU A 217 15.06 13.94 0.55
CA LEU A 217 14.92 13.18 -0.68
C LEU A 217 14.77 14.15 -1.84
N GLU A 218 15.59 13.98 -2.88
CA GLU A 218 15.51 14.77 -4.10
C GLU A 218 15.21 13.89 -5.31
N VAL A 219 14.15 14.23 -6.05
CA VAL A 219 13.87 13.60 -7.34
C VAL A 219 14.81 14.19 -8.39
N VAL A 220 15.53 13.33 -9.09
CA VAL A 220 16.60 13.74 -10.02
C VAL A 220 16.23 13.51 -11.48
N GLU A 221 15.33 12.57 -11.76
CA GLU A 221 14.95 12.21 -13.13
C GLU A 221 13.57 11.55 -13.12
N ILE A 222 12.80 11.75 -14.20
CA ILE A 222 11.57 11.01 -14.52
C ILE A 222 11.73 10.46 -15.93
N GLY A 223 11.59 9.13 -16.08
CA GLY A 223 11.67 8.40 -17.34
C GLY A 223 10.32 7.86 -17.82
#